data_5fe895cba1562854caa4646dc632bc02
#
_entry.id   5fe895cba1562854caa4646dc632bc02
#
_cell.length_a   1.000
_cell.length_b   1.000
_cell.length_c   1.000
_cell.angle_alpha   90.00
_cell.angle_beta   90.00
_cell.angle_gamma   90.00
#
_symmetry.space_group_name_H-M   'P 1'
#
loop_
_entity.id
_entity.type
_entity.pdbx_description
1 polymer ?
#
loop_
_entity_poly.entity_id
_entity_poly.type
_entity_poly.pdbx_seq_one_letter_code
_entity_poly.pdbx_strand_id
1 'polypeptide(L)'
;MRSIAAFAGVTQNLALVIYTKPGCPYCQQARDHYNSKGIPFIDYDAQNDKKRRAEMFSYSDGDPTVPCIVENGKYLGSGWGDPPKG
;
A
#
# COMPACT_ATOMS: atom_id res chain seq x y z
N MET A 1 -0.35 -30.87 -4.77
CA MET A 1 -0.20 -30.35 -5.04
C MET A 1 -0.15 -29.66 -4.77
N ARG A 2 -0.14 -29.62 -4.74
CA ARG A 2 -0.01 -28.91 -4.72
C ARG A 2 -0.28 -28.17 -4.80
N SER A 3 -0.39 -28.12 -4.77
CA SER A 3 -0.56 -27.43 -4.86
C SER A 3 -0.98 -26.67 -4.74
N ILE A 4 -0.72 -26.93 -4.93
CA ILE A 4 -1.62 -25.96 -4.98
C ILE A 4 -2.08 -25.30 -3.78
N ALA A 5 -2.24 -25.97 -2.81
CA ALA A 5 -2.51 -25.39 -1.53
C ALA A 5 -1.47 -24.38 -1.20
N ALA A 6 -0.33 -24.62 -1.68
CA ALA A 6 0.74 -23.69 -1.45
C ALA A 6 0.44 -22.34 -2.07
N PHE A 7 -0.48 -22.31 -2.95
CA PHE A 7 -0.79 -21.08 -3.58
C PHE A 7 -1.46 -20.08 -2.69
N ALA A 8 -2.08 -20.48 -1.63
CA ALA A 8 -2.71 -19.54 -0.74
C ALA A 8 -1.68 -18.57 -0.19
N GLY A 9 -0.55 -19.07 0.24
CA GLY A 9 0.50 -18.21 0.76
C GLY A 9 1.07 -17.31 -0.32
N VAL A 10 1.24 -17.83 -1.49
CA VAL A 10 1.74 -17.05 -2.59
C VAL A 10 0.79 -15.92 -2.92
N THR A 11 -0.50 -16.22 -2.92
CA THR A 11 -1.49 -15.21 -3.22
C THR A 11 -1.42 -14.04 -2.27
N GLN A 12 -1.20 -14.31 -1.00
CA GLN A 12 -1.08 -13.25 -0.02
C GLN A 12 0.12 -12.36 -0.28
N ASN A 13 1.19 -12.92 -0.78
CA ASN A 13 2.38 -12.16 -1.08
C ASN A 13 2.20 -11.24 -2.28
N LEU A 14 1.15 -11.46 -3.05
CA LEU A 14 0.85 -10.64 -4.21
C LEU A 14 -0.07 -9.49 -3.88
N ALA A 15 -0.34 -9.25 -2.62
CA ALA A 15 -1.26 -8.21 -2.23
C ALA A 15 -0.70 -6.83 -2.53
N LEU A 16 -1.58 -5.95 -2.94
CA LEU A 16 -1.31 -4.54 -3.02
C LEU A 16 -1.53 -3.95 -1.63
N VAL A 17 -0.56 -3.21 -1.15
CA VAL A 17 -0.61 -2.57 0.16
C VAL A 17 -0.43 -1.08 -0.02
N ILE A 18 -1.30 -0.31 0.63
CA ILE A 18 -1.14 1.13 0.67
C ILE A 18 -1.03 1.57 2.13
N TYR A 19 -0.05 2.42 2.41
CA TYR A 19 0.13 3.02 3.73
C TYR A 19 -0.43 4.42 3.66
N THR A 20 -1.33 4.75 4.57
CA THR A 20 -2.11 5.97 4.51
C THR A 20 -2.12 6.69 5.85
N LYS A 21 -2.83 7.80 5.91
CA LYS A 21 -3.14 8.49 7.18
C LYS A 21 -4.57 8.99 7.13
N PRO A 22 -5.20 9.18 8.30
CA PRO A 22 -6.54 9.75 8.34
C PRO A 22 -6.57 11.16 7.75
N GLY A 23 -7.65 11.49 7.07
CA GLY A 23 -7.85 12.83 6.53
C GLY A 23 -6.96 13.20 5.36
N CYS A 24 -6.40 12.20 4.68
CA CYS A 24 -5.52 12.44 3.54
C CYS A 24 -6.32 12.32 2.23
N PRO A 25 -6.55 13.44 1.50
CA PRO A 25 -7.32 13.38 0.25
C PRO A 25 -6.65 12.53 -0.81
N TYR A 26 -5.33 12.57 -0.88
CA TYR A 26 -4.60 11.78 -1.88
C TYR A 26 -4.67 10.30 -1.57
N CYS A 27 -4.71 9.94 -0.29
CA CYS A 27 -4.93 8.56 0.11
C CYS A 27 -6.31 8.09 -0.35
N GLN A 28 -7.32 8.94 -0.20
CA GLN A 28 -8.66 8.60 -0.63
C GLN A 28 -8.74 8.46 -2.14
N GLN A 29 -8.04 9.30 -2.87
CA GLN A 29 -7.99 9.17 -4.33
C GLN A 29 -7.39 7.84 -4.75
N ALA A 30 -6.35 7.39 -4.05
CA ALA A 30 -5.76 6.09 -4.33
C ALA A 30 -6.75 4.96 -4.06
N ARG A 31 -7.44 5.02 -2.93
CA ARG A 31 -8.46 4.01 -2.61
C ARG A 31 -9.54 3.95 -3.68
N ASP A 32 -10.03 5.10 -4.07
CA ASP A 32 -11.10 5.19 -5.07
C ASP A 32 -10.64 4.62 -6.40
N HIS A 33 -9.40 4.91 -6.78
CA HIS A 33 -8.83 4.40 -8.02
C HIS A 33 -8.81 2.87 -8.05
N TYR A 34 -8.26 2.26 -6.99
CA TYR A 34 -8.18 0.81 -6.95
C TYR A 34 -9.55 0.17 -6.82
N ASN A 35 -10.45 0.78 -6.05
CA ASN A 35 -11.82 0.27 -5.92
C ASN A 35 -12.54 0.32 -7.26
N SER A 36 -12.38 1.39 -8.03
CA SER A 36 -13.05 1.54 -9.32
C SER A 36 -12.56 0.51 -10.33
N LYS A 37 -11.35 0.03 -10.16
CA LYS A 37 -10.78 -0.98 -11.06
C LYS A 37 -10.96 -2.40 -10.53
N GLY A 38 -11.60 -2.55 -9.38
CA GLY A 38 -11.80 -3.86 -8.78
C GLY A 38 -10.51 -4.52 -8.29
N ILE A 39 -9.50 -3.71 -7.98
CA ILE A 39 -8.22 -4.22 -7.48
C ILE A 39 -8.25 -4.23 -5.97
N PRO A 40 -8.17 -5.39 -5.32
CA PRO A 40 -8.15 -5.44 -3.86
C PRO A 40 -6.84 -4.91 -3.30
N PHE A 41 -6.90 -4.27 -2.15
CA PHE A 41 -5.71 -3.76 -1.48
C PHE A 41 -5.88 -3.83 0.04
N ILE A 42 -4.75 -3.78 0.73
CA ILE A 42 -4.70 -3.68 2.18
C ILE A 42 -4.32 -2.24 2.51
N ASP A 43 -5.09 -1.61 3.39
CA ASP A 43 -4.90 -0.21 3.77
C ASP A 43 -4.41 -0.18 5.22
N TYR A 44 -3.18 0.28 5.43
CA TYR A 44 -2.61 0.40 6.76
C TYR A 44 -2.50 1.87 7.17
N ASP A 45 -2.99 2.19 8.37
CA ASP A 45 -2.83 3.52 8.96
C ASP A 45 -1.41 3.67 9.49
N ALA A 46 -0.56 4.32 8.71
CA ALA A 46 0.83 4.49 9.09
C ALA A 46 1.05 5.68 10.03
N GLN A 47 0.02 6.49 10.27
CA GLN A 47 0.13 7.58 11.21
C GLN A 47 -0.04 7.11 12.64
N ASN A 48 -1.03 6.26 12.90
CA ASN A 48 -1.38 5.84 14.25
C ASN A 48 -0.78 4.48 14.63
N ASP A 49 -0.36 3.69 13.66
CA ASP A 49 0.25 2.39 13.89
C ASP A 49 1.75 2.50 13.65
N LYS A 50 2.51 2.53 14.75
CA LYS A 50 3.96 2.73 14.66
C LYS A 50 4.65 1.61 13.92
N LYS A 51 4.15 0.40 14.05
CA LYS A 51 4.74 -0.76 13.37
C LYS A 51 4.56 -0.63 11.86
N ARG A 52 3.37 -0.24 11.43
CA ARG A 52 3.10 -0.04 10.01
C ARG A 52 3.88 1.15 9.44
N ARG A 53 4.06 2.19 10.25
CA ARG A 53 4.89 3.32 9.83
C ARG A 53 6.34 2.90 9.63
N ALA A 54 6.86 2.08 10.52
CA ALA A 54 8.24 1.58 10.37
C ALA A 54 8.38 0.74 9.11
N GLU A 55 7.37 -0.09 8.81
CA GLU A 55 7.36 -0.84 7.55
C GLU A 55 7.39 0.08 6.35
N MET A 56 6.53 1.11 6.37
CA MET A 56 6.47 2.08 5.29
C MET A 56 7.83 2.73 5.06
N PHE A 57 8.48 3.17 6.13
CA PHE A 57 9.79 3.80 6.02
C PHE A 57 10.85 2.84 5.49
N SER A 58 10.72 1.56 5.76
CA SER A 58 11.67 0.58 5.23
C SER A 58 11.54 0.44 3.72
N TYR A 59 10.34 0.64 3.18
CA TYR A 59 10.13 0.63 1.73
C TYR A 59 10.51 1.96 1.10
N SER A 60 10.12 3.06 1.71
CA SER A 60 10.26 4.40 1.11
C SER A 60 11.58 5.09 1.43
N ASP A 61 12.45 4.40 2.17
CA ASP A 61 13.74 4.96 2.59
C ASP A 61 13.54 6.25 3.40
N GLY A 62 12.57 6.19 4.31
CA GLY A 62 12.31 7.30 5.23
C GLY A 62 11.39 8.39 4.69
N ASP A 63 10.85 8.24 3.49
CA ASP A 63 9.93 9.23 2.94
C ASP A 63 8.57 9.10 3.65
N PRO A 64 8.11 10.15 4.36
CA PRO A 64 6.85 10.07 5.10
C PRO A 64 5.61 10.33 4.23
N THR A 65 5.78 10.60 2.96
CA THR A 65 4.67 10.94 2.07
C THR A 65 3.72 9.75 1.90
N VAL A 66 2.43 10.00 2.04
CA VAL A 66 1.39 9.01 1.84
C VAL A 66 0.47 9.47 0.71
N PRO A 67 -0.17 8.56 0.00
CA PRO A 67 -0.13 7.12 0.19
C PRO A 67 1.21 6.54 -0.29
N CYS A 68 1.71 5.55 0.43
CA CYS A 68 2.89 4.80 0.01
C CYS A 68 2.41 3.47 -0.56
N ILE A 69 2.77 3.19 -1.79
CA ILE A 69 2.22 2.07 -2.55
C ILE A 69 3.26 0.97 -2.66
N VAL A 70 2.89 -0.22 -2.22
CA VAL A 70 3.76 -1.40 -2.28
C VAL A 70 2.98 -2.54 -2.90
N GLU A 71 3.51 -3.15 -3.93
CA GLU A 71 2.85 -4.26 -4.61
C GLU A 71 3.79 -5.46 -4.65
N ASN A 72 3.30 -6.60 -4.17
CA ASN A 72 4.07 -7.83 -4.12
C ASN A 72 5.40 -7.66 -3.39
N GLY A 73 5.40 -6.83 -2.35
CA GLY A 73 6.61 -6.54 -1.59
C GLY A 73 7.55 -5.56 -2.25
N LYS A 74 7.13 -4.95 -3.35
CA LYS A 74 7.96 -4.02 -4.10
C LYS A 74 7.41 -2.60 -3.99
N TYR A 75 8.26 -1.68 -3.57
CA TYR A 75 7.89 -0.27 -3.44
C TYR A 75 7.67 0.34 -4.83
N LEU A 76 6.48 0.92 -5.03
CA LEU A 76 6.15 1.58 -6.29
C LEU A 76 6.32 3.09 -6.22
N GLY A 77 6.08 3.69 -5.06
CA GLY A 77 6.23 5.12 -4.91
C GLY A 77 5.43 5.67 -3.76
N SER A 78 5.66 6.94 -3.46
CA SER A 78 4.96 7.69 -2.42
C SER A 78 4.26 8.87 -3.05
N GLY A 79 3.05 9.16 -2.54
CA GLY A 79 2.22 10.22 -3.09
C GLY A 79 1.30 9.72 -4.19
N TRP A 80 0.40 10.57 -4.61
CA TRP A 80 -0.60 10.22 -5.62
C TRP A 80 -0.75 11.37 -6.60
N GLY A 81 -0.93 11.04 -7.86
CA GLY A 81 -1.11 12.01 -8.92
C GLY A 81 0.18 12.27 -9.70
N ASP A 82 0.13 13.26 -10.60
CA ASP A 82 1.24 13.62 -11.45
C ASP A 82 1.36 15.15 -11.45
N PRO A 83 2.32 15.73 -10.67
CA PRO A 83 3.31 15.00 -9.86
C PRO A 83 2.69 14.40 -8.59
N PRO A 84 3.31 13.37 -8.02
CA PRO A 84 2.77 12.73 -6.81
C PRO A 84 2.72 13.70 -5.63
N LYS A 85 1.61 13.66 -4.90
CA LYS A 85 1.39 14.49 -3.72
C LYS A 85 0.80 13.64 -2.60
N GLY A 86 1.05 14.05 -1.39
CA GLY A 86 0.52 13.35 -0.23
C GLY A 86 0.40 14.19 1.02
#